data_6a04e2b6174b2fce07c0c12d351aebfd
#
_entry.id   6a04e2b6174b2fce07c0c12d351aebfd
#
_cell.length_a   1.000
_cell.length_b   1.000
_cell.length_c   1.000
_cell.angle_alpha   90.00
_cell.angle_beta   90.00
_cell.angle_gamma   90.00
#
_symmetry.space_group_name_H-M   'P 1'
#
loop_
_entity.id
_entity.type
_entity.pdbx_description
1 polymer ?
#
loop_
_entity_poly.entity_id
_entity_poly.type
_entity_poly.pdbx_seq_one_letter_code
_entity_poly.pdbx_strand_id
1 'polypeptide(L)'
;MKTKVVVTGVTGQDGSHLVDYLLDNTDCHIVACFRRVSVQNYDNIQHRLDNPRFEKTYFDLTDNESIQKVVQKYQPDYFINVAAQSYVGASWDIPVATWHANATGVLHILEAIRKFSPQTRFYNAGTSEEFGDVLYSPQNEEHPL
;
A
#
# COMPACT_ATOMS: atom_id res chain seq x y z
N MET A 1 -19.07 14.64 1.62
CA MET A 1 -18.51 13.56 0.76
C MET A 1 -18.05 12.43 1.65
N LYS A 2 -18.12 11.15 1.20
CA LYS A 2 -17.59 10.04 2.00
C LYS A 2 -16.06 10.07 1.94
N THR A 3 -15.39 9.79 3.04
CA THR A 3 -13.94 9.64 3.13
C THR A 3 -13.45 8.57 2.16
N LYS A 4 -12.49 8.89 1.30
CA LYS A 4 -11.87 7.95 0.36
C LYS A 4 -10.54 7.46 0.90
N VAL A 5 -10.37 6.16 0.91
CA VAL A 5 -9.15 5.50 1.38
C VAL A 5 -8.61 4.63 0.26
N VAL A 6 -7.43 4.97 -0.24
CA VAL A 6 -6.67 4.08 -1.14
C VAL A 6 -5.90 3.09 -0.28
N VAL A 7 -6.02 1.80 -0.60
CA VAL A 7 -5.28 0.72 0.08
C VAL A 7 -4.55 -0.10 -0.97
N THR A 8 -3.24 -0.23 -0.84
CA THR A 8 -2.42 -1.15 -1.65
C THR A 8 -2.22 -2.47 -0.93
N GLY A 9 -1.81 -3.52 -1.64
CA GLY A 9 -1.55 -4.83 -1.03
C GLY A 9 -2.79 -5.54 -0.47
N VAL A 10 -3.98 -5.21 -0.96
CA VAL A 10 -5.28 -5.70 -0.46
C VAL A 10 -5.48 -7.21 -0.53
N THR A 11 -4.70 -7.93 -1.33
CA THR A 11 -4.73 -9.40 -1.41
C THR A 11 -3.79 -10.08 -0.41
N GLY A 12 -2.91 -9.31 0.23
CA GLY A 12 -2.05 -9.79 1.30
C GLY A 12 -2.80 -9.89 2.63
N GLN A 13 -2.14 -10.44 3.64
CA GLN A 13 -2.70 -10.62 4.97
C GLN A 13 -3.11 -9.27 5.59
N ASP A 14 -2.17 -8.35 5.74
CA ASP A 14 -2.42 -7.06 6.41
C ASP A 14 -3.42 -6.19 5.65
N GLY A 15 -3.29 -6.14 4.31
CA GLY A 15 -4.18 -5.36 3.46
C GLY A 15 -5.62 -5.86 3.49
N SER A 16 -5.84 -7.18 3.50
CA SER A 16 -7.19 -7.76 3.58
C SER A 16 -7.85 -7.49 4.92
N HIS A 17 -7.13 -7.69 6.04
CA HIS A 17 -7.63 -7.39 7.38
C HIS A 17 -7.92 -5.89 7.57
N LEU A 18 -7.07 -5.03 7.02
CA LEU A 18 -7.32 -3.58 7.05
C LEU A 18 -8.60 -3.22 6.29
N VAL A 19 -8.82 -3.80 5.10
CA VAL A 19 -10.04 -3.59 4.32
C VAL A 19 -11.26 -4.05 5.09
N ASP A 20 -11.21 -5.22 5.73
CA ASP A 20 -12.28 -5.74 6.57
C ASP A 20 -12.60 -4.76 7.70
N TYR A 21 -11.58 -4.35 8.44
CA TYR A 21 -11.75 -3.41 9.55
C TYR A 21 -12.38 -2.09 9.10
N LEU A 22 -11.89 -1.51 8.01
CA LEU A 22 -12.40 -0.23 7.50
C LEU A 22 -13.86 -0.33 7.03
N LEU A 23 -14.22 -1.40 6.32
CA LEU A 23 -15.58 -1.60 5.84
C LEU A 23 -16.58 -1.88 6.97
N ASP A 24 -16.15 -2.55 8.02
CA ASP A 24 -17.01 -2.94 9.13
C ASP A 24 -17.17 -1.81 10.18
N ASN A 25 -16.17 -0.95 10.34
CA ASN A 25 -16.12 0.03 11.42
C ASN A 25 -16.21 1.49 10.95
N THR A 26 -16.24 1.75 9.65
CA THR A 26 -16.31 3.11 9.09
C THR A 26 -17.25 3.19 7.90
N ASP A 27 -17.61 4.41 7.48
CA ASP A 27 -18.41 4.67 6.27
C ASP A 27 -17.54 5.02 5.05
N CYS A 28 -16.23 4.79 5.11
CA CYS A 28 -15.33 5.17 4.04
C CYS A 28 -15.59 4.38 2.74
N HIS A 29 -15.16 4.96 1.62
CA HIS A 29 -15.09 4.31 0.33
C HIS A 29 -13.66 3.84 0.09
N ILE A 30 -13.48 2.55 -0.14
CA ILE A 30 -12.16 1.94 -0.34
C ILE A 30 -11.87 1.83 -1.83
N VAL A 31 -10.75 2.41 -2.23
CA VAL A 31 -10.13 2.20 -3.54
C VAL A 31 -9.04 1.13 -3.37
N ALA A 32 -9.40 -0.09 -3.68
CA ALA A 32 -8.56 -1.26 -3.51
C ALA A 32 -7.62 -1.44 -4.70
N CYS A 33 -6.34 -1.41 -4.44
CA CYS A 33 -5.29 -1.47 -5.44
C CYS A 33 -4.85 -2.91 -5.73
N PHE A 34 -4.99 -3.33 -6.98
CA PHE A 34 -4.63 -4.67 -7.45
C PHE A 34 -3.55 -4.60 -8.52
N ARG A 35 -2.51 -5.41 -8.36
CA ARG A 35 -1.53 -5.64 -9.41
C ARG A 35 -2.12 -6.55 -10.50
N ARG A 36 -1.75 -6.31 -11.76
CA ARG A 36 -2.12 -7.20 -12.86
C ARG A 36 -1.30 -8.48 -12.78
N VAL A 37 -1.98 -9.59 -12.69
CA VAL A 37 -1.41 -10.94 -12.70
C VAL A 37 -2.24 -11.85 -13.60
N SER A 38 -1.65 -12.91 -14.15
CA SER A 38 -2.34 -13.85 -15.06
C SER A 38 -3.46 -14.61 -14.35
N VAL A 39 -3.25 -14.97 -13.09
CA VAL A 39 -4.26 -15.63 -12.23
C VAL A 39 -4.40 -14.78 -10.99
N GLN A 40 -5.61 -14.25 -10.77
CA GLN A 40 -5.89 -13.44 -9.59
C GLN A 40 -6.06 -14.35 -8.37
N ASN A 41 -5.37 -13.99 -7.28
CA ASN A 41 -5.63 -14.58 -5.98
C ASN A 41 -6.48 -13.61 -5.16
N TYR A 42 -7.74 -13.98 -4.92
CA TYR A 42 -8.68 -13.22 -4.11
C TYR A 42 -9.03 -13.90 -2.79
N ASP A 43 -8.36 -14.98 -2.41
CA ASP A 43 -8.73 -15.82 -1.26
C ASP A 43 -8.98 -15.00 0.01
N ASN A 44 -8.10 -14.04 0.29
CA ASN A 44 -8.21 -13.19 1.47
C ASN A 44 -9.27 -12.08 1.37
N ILE A 45 -9.77 -11.75 0.17
CA ILE A 45 -10.62 -10.56 -0.05
C ILE A 45 -11.91 -10.85 -0.82
N GLN A 46 -12.13 -12.11 -1.22
CA GLN A 46 -13.25 -12.49 -2.06
C GLN A 46 -14.60 -12.08 -1.48
N HIS A 47 -14.77 -12.16 -0.17
CA HIS A 47 -16.00 -11.81 0.54
C HIS A 47 -16.34 -10.30 0.52
N ARG A 48 -15.42 -9.45 0.05
CA ARG A 48 -15.60 -7.99 -0.06
C ARG A 48 -15.77 -7.49 -1.49
N LEU A 49 -15.55 -8.33 -2.50
CA LEU A 49 -15.53 -7.90 -3.90
C LEU A 49 -16.83 -7.25 -4.39
N ASP A 50 -17.97 -7.67 -3.84
CA ASP A 50 -19.30 -7.16 -4.19
C ASP A 50 -19.78 -6.03 -3.25
N ASN A 51 -18.95 -5.59 -2.31
CA ASN A 51 -19.32 -4.50 -1.42
C ASN A 51 -19.38 -3.17 -2.20
N PRO A 52 -20.50 -2.40 -2.15
CA PRO A 52 -20.64 -1.15 -2.90
C PRO A 52 -19.68 -0.04 -2.50
N ARG A 53 -18.99 -0.19 -1.38
CA ARG A 53 -17.95 0.72 -0.90
C ARG A 53 -16.53 0.24 -1.22
N PHE A 54 -16.39 -0.84 -2.00
CA PHE A 54 -15.11 -1.44 -2.39
C PHE A 54 -14.94 -1.33 -3.90
N GLU A 55 -14.11 -0.39 -4.35
CA GLU A 55 -13.82 -0.17 -5.78
C GLU A 55 -12.44 -0.74 -6.13
N LYS A 56 -12.38 -1.63 -7.12
CA LYS A 56 -11.12 -2.20 -7.61
C LYS A 56 -10.44 -1.26 -8.61
N THR A 57 -9.14 -1.08 -8.48
CA THR A 57 -8.34 -0.34 -9.45
C THR A 57 -6.99 -1.01 -9.71
N TYR A 58 -6.46 -0.84 -10.91
CA TYR A 58 -5.10 -1.28 -11.23
C TYR A 58 -4.07 -0.35 -10.58
N PHE A 59 -3.08 -0.97 -9.95
CA PHE A 59 -1.95 -0.27 -9.34
C PHE A 59 -0.76 -1.22 -9.19
N ASP A 60 0.43 -0.76 -9.59
CA ASP A 60 1.68 -1.48 -9.39
C ASP A 60 2.76 -0.52 -8.87
N LEU A 61 3.47 -0.89 -7.81
CA LEU A 61 4.56 -0.08 -7.22
C LEU A 61 5.69 0.22 -8.21
N THR A 62 5.85 -0.63 -9.23
CA THR A 62 6.87 -0.47 -10.27
C THR A 62 6.38 0.31 -11.49
N ASP A 63 5.09 0.64 -11.55
CA ASP A 63 4.46 1.40 -12.64
C ASP A 63 4.04 2.80 -12.18
N ASN A 64 4.93 3.78 -12.39
CA ASN A 64 4.70 5.17 -12.02
C ASN A 64 3.42 5.77 -12.64
N GLU A 65 3.04 5.35 -13.86
CA GLU A 65 1.81 5.85 -14.49
C GLU A 65 0.56 5.37 -13.75
N SER A 66 0.54 4.11 -13.32
CA SER A 66 -0.58 3.57 -12.54
C SER A 66 -0.72 4.30 -11.20
N ILE A 67 0.40 4.59 -10.54
CA ILE A 67 0.45 5.36 -9.29
C ILE A 67 -0.16 6.76 -9.49
N GLN A 68 0.33 7.50 -10.48
CA GLN A 68 -0.16 8.85 -10.76
C GLN A 68 -1.65 8.86 -11.12
N LYS A 69 -2.10 7.92 -11.97
CA LYS A 69 -3.51 7.79 -12.35
C LYS A 69 -4.43 7.57 -11.15
N VAL A 70 -4.02 6.72 -10.20
CA VAL A 70 -4.81 6.45 -8.99
C VAL A 70 -4.90 7.72 -8.13
N VAL A 71 -3.78 8.35 -7.82
CA VAL A 71 -3.78 9.56 -6.98
C VAL A 71 -4.56 10.70 -7.66
N GLN A 72 -4.35 10.92 -8.94
CA GLN A 72 -5.03 11.98 -9.70
C GLN A 72 -6.54 11.76 -9.83
N LYS A 73 -6.97 10.52 -10.12
CA LYS A 73 -8.39 10.16 -10.28
C LYS A 73 -9.16 10.26 -8.97
N TYR A 74 -8.58 9.71 -7.90
CA TYR A 74 -9.33 9.54 -6.66
C TYR A 74 -9.13 10.68 -5.67
N GLN A 75 -7.99 11.36 -5.68
CA GLN A 75 -7.63 12.41 -4.72
C GLN A 75 -8.03 11.99 -3.29
N PRO A 76 -7.43 10.91 -2.76
CA PRO A 76 -7.92 10.28 -1.55
C PRO A 76 -7.63 11.13 -0.31
N ASP A 77 -8.46 10.98 0.73
CA ASP A 77 -8.20 11.54 2.05
C ASP A 77 -7.04 10.80 2.74
N TYR A 78 -7.00 9.48 2.53
CA TYR A 78 -5.94 8.60 3.07
C TYR A 78 -5.40 7.68 1.99
N PHE A 79 -4.09 7.56 1.96
CA PHE A 79 -3.38 6.58 1.13
C PHE A 79 -2.56 5.66 2.05
N ILE A 80 -2.94 4.38 2.11
CA ILE A 80 -2.32 3.38 2.99
C ILE A 80 -1.58 2.38 2.12
N ASN A 81 -0.24 2.43 2.19
CA ASN A 81 0.62 1.51 1.45
C ASN A 81 1.08 0.38 2.36
N VAL A 82 0.54 -0.82 2.12
CA VAL A 82 1.01 -2.08 2.73
C VAL A 82 1.52 -3.07 1.66
N ALA A 83 1.60 -2.61 0.40
CA ALA A 83 2.21 -3.40 -0.66
C ALA A 83 3.74 -3.27 -0.61
N ALA A 84 4.42 -4.37 -0.73
CA ALA A 84 5.87 -4.45 -0.77
C ALA A 84 6.34 -5.76 -1.44
N GLN A 85 7.62 -5.84 -1.78
CA GLN A 85 8.33 -7.12 -1.82
C GLN A 85 8.74 -7.43 -0.36
N SER A 86 7.97 -8.27 0.33
CA SER A 86 8.07 -8.47 1.77
C SER A 86 8.85 -9.71 2.19
N TYR A 87 9.21 -10.59 1.24
CA TYR A 87 10.00 -11.78 1.54
C TYR A 87 11.49 -11.45 1.59
N VAL A 88 12.02 -11.31 2.81
CA VAL A 88 13.41 -10.88 3.06
C VAL A 88 14.42 -11.77 2.32
N GLY A 89 14.27 -13.10 2.37
CA GLY A 89 15.17 -14.02 1.68
C GLY A 89 15.31 -13.74 0.19
N ALA A 90 14.21 -13.44 -0.50
CA ALA A 90 14.25 -13.13 -1.94
C ALA A 90 14.95 -11.79 -2.25
N SER A 91 15.06 -10.87 -1.30
CA SER A 91 15.69 -9.57 -1.55
C SER A 91 17.16 -9.70 -2.01
N TRP A 92 17.84 -10.75 -1.59
CA TRP A 92 19.19 -11.06 -2.02
C TRP A 92 19.29 -11.60 -3.46
N ASP A 93 18.25 -12.33 -3.90
CA ASP A 93 18.18 -12.88 -5.24
C ASP A 93 17.68 -11.87 -6.26
N ILE A 94 16.82 -10.94 -5.85
CA ILE A 94 16.18 -9.93 -6.70
C ILE A 94 16.34 -8.49 -6.16
N PRO A 95 17.57 -8.03 -5.86
CA PRO A 95 17.78 -6.75 -5.15
C PRO A 95 17.24 -5.55 -5.94
N VAL A 96 17.37 -5.55 -7.25
CA VAL A 96 16.88 -4.46 -8.11
C VAL A 96 15.35 -4.36 -8.07
N ALA A 97 14.67 -5.49 -8.19
CA ALA A 97 13.19 -5.51 -8.11
C ALA A 97 12.70 -5.12 -6.73
N THR A 98 13.39 -5.55 -5.67
CA THR A 98 13.11 -5.16 -4.28
C THR A 98 13.27 -3.65 -4.09
N TRP A 99 14.35 -3.07 -4.57
CA TRP A 99 14.58 -1.61 -4.53
C TRP A 99 13.48 -0.85 -5.28
N HIS A 100 13.15 -1.27 -6.50
CA HIS A 100 12.09 -0.61 -7.29
C HIS A 100 10.73 -0.65 -6.61
N ALA A 101 10.35 -1.78 -6.02
CA ALA A 101 9.09 -1.88 -5.32
C ALA A 101 9.09 -1.08 -4.00
N ASN A 102 10.09 -1.32 -3.14
CA ASN A 102 10.04 -0.87 -1.74
C ASN A 102 10.57 0.56 -1.52
N ALA A 103 11.47 1.05 -2.38
CA ALA A 103 12.02 2.41 -2.27
C ALA A 103 11.47 3.32 -3.37
N THR A 104 11.71 2.99 -4.65
CA THR A 104 11.30 3.84 -5.77
C THR A 104 9.78 3.95 -5.86
N GLY A 105 9.04 2.86 -5.62
CA GLY A 105 7.58 2.87 -5.62
C GLY A 105 6.99 3.82 -4.57
N VAL A 106 7.55 3.81 -3.36
CA VAL A 106 7.13 4.73 -2.29
C VAL A 106 7.43 6.18 -2.66
N LEU A 107 8.61 6.45 -3.23
CA LEU A 107 8.95 7.78 -3.75
C LEU A 107 7.95 8.26 -4.82
N HIS A 108 7.56 7.39 -5.75
CA HIS A 108 6.57 7.72 -6.77
C HIS A 108 5.19 8.03 -6.16
N ILE A 109 4.77 7.32 -5.12
CA ILE A 109 3.52 7.61 -4.40
C ILE A 109 3.60 9.01 -3.77
N LEU A 110 4.68 9.29 -3.04
CA LEU A 110 4.88 10.59 -2.40
C LEU A 110 4.88 11.76 -3.40
N GLU A 111 5.57 11.60 -4.53
CA GLU A 111 5.59 12.60 -5.60
C GLU A 111 4.22 12.78 -6.27
N ALA A 112 3.48 11.69 -6.49
CA ALA A 112 2.12 11.77 -7.01
C ALA A 112 1.18 12.50 -6.03
N ILE A 113 1.26 12.19 -4.74
CA ILE A 113 0.49 12.87 -3.69
C ILE A 113 0.85 14.35 -3.65
N ARG A 114 2.14 14.67 -3.57
CA ARG A 114 2.61 16.07 -3.56
C ARG A 114 2.08 16.88 -4.75
N LYS A 115 2.04 16.25 -5.93
CA LYS A 115 1.66 16.91 -7.19
C LYS A 115 0.16 17.03 -7.39
N PHE A 116 -0.60 15.97 -7.07
CA PHE A 116 -2.00 15.86 -7.48
C PHE A 116 -3.01 15.88 -6.32
N SER A 117 -2.57 15.58 -5.09
CA SER A 117 -3.47 15.48 -3.93
C SER A 117 -2.73 15.79 -2.62
N PRO A 118 -2.17 17.03 -2.48
CA PRO A 118 -1.29 17.38 -1.36
C PRO A 118 -1.95 17.32 0.02
N GLN A 119 -3.29 17.23 0.08
CA GLN A 119 -4.06 17.06 1.32
C GLN A 119 -4.15 15.59 1.77
N THR A 120 -3.74 14.63 0.93
CA THR A 120 -3.78 13.20 1.26
C THR A 120 -2.86 12.88 2.43
N ARG A 121 -3.40 12.21 3.44
CA ARG A 121 -2.60 11.64 4.52
C ARG A 121 -2.05 10.31 4.08
N PHE A 122 -0.73 10.18 4.13
CA PHE A 122 -0.02 8.98 3.68
C PHE A 122 0.47 8.15 4.86
N TYR A 123 0.22 6.85 4.82
CA TYR A 123 0.82 5.84 5.69
C TYR A 123 1.59 4.84 4.84
N ASN A 124 2.82 4.54 5.24
CA ASN A 124 3.63 3.48 4.66
C ASN A 124 3.98 2.47 5.74
N ALA A 125 3.67 1.20 5.50
CA ALA A 125 4.18 0.14 6.33
C ALA A 125 5.69 -0.01 6.04
N GLY A 126 6.52 0.40 6.98
CA GLY A 126 7.96 0.25 6.93
C GLY A 126 8.40 -1.20 7.12
N THR A 127 9.67 -1.45 6.98
CA THR A 127 10.25 -2.78 7.20
C THR A 127 10.81 -2.89 8.61
N SER A 128 10.78 -4.10 9.21
CA SER A 128 11.51 -4.38 10.45
C SER A 128 13.03 -4.27 10.29
N GLU A 129 13.50 -4.37 9.03
CA GLU A 129 14.92 -4.29 8.71
C GLU A 129 15.47 -2.86 8.69
N GLU A 130 14.63 -1.83 8.86
CA GLU A 130 15.09 -0.43 8.85
C GLU A 130 15.96 -0.07 10.05
N PHE A 131 15.89 -0.87 11.12
CA PHE A 131 16.75 -0.69 12.30
C PHE A 131 18.07 -1.47 12.24
N GLY A 132 18.29 -2.33 11.23
CA GLY A 132 19.50 -3.12 11.07
C GLY A 132 19.83 -3.98 12.30
N ASP A 133 21.11 -3.99 12.68
CA ASP A 133 21.57 -4.60 13.94
C ASP A 133 21.21 -3.71 15.12
N VAL A 134 20.14 -4.08 15.81
CA VAL A 134 19.57 -3.26 16.88
C VAL A 134 20.50 -3.12 18.10
N LEU A 135 20.65 -1.90 18.59
CA LEU A 135 21.47 -1.62 19.79
C LEU A 135 20.75 -1.96 21.09
N TYR A 136 19.42 -1.90 21.09
CA TYR A 136 18.56 -2.21 22.23
C TYR A 136 17.14 -2.60 21.77
N SER A 137 16.38 -3.20 22.66
CA SER A 137 15.00 -3.63 22.41
C SER A 137 14.13 -3.29 23.64
N PRO A 138 12.88 -2.84 23.46
CA PRO A 138 12.23 -2.56 22.17
C PRO A 138 12.80 -1.29 21.49
N GLN A 139 12.69 -1.23 20.18
CA GLN A 139 13.03 -0.05 19.39
C GLN A 139 11.95 1.03 19.58
N ASN A 140 12.33 2.28 19.43
CA ASN A 140 11.46 3.45 19.41
C ASN A 140 11.95 4.45 18.35
N GLU A 141 11.29 5.59 18.23
CA GLU A 141 11.58 6.62 17.23
C GLU A 141 12.95 7.31 17.42
N GLU A 142 13.63 7.08 18.56
CA GLU A 142 14.97 7.61 18.83
C GLU A 142 16.08 6.61 18.47
N HIS A 143 15.70 5.38 18.10
CA HIS A 143 16.67 4.36 17.67
C HIS A 143 17.30 4.77 16.34
N PRO A 144 18.64 4.69 16.19
CA PRO A 144 19.29 4.96 14.92
C PRO A 144 18.81 4.00 13.81
N LEU A 145 18.68 4.54 12.58
CA LEU A 145 18.31 3.82 11.36
C LEU A 145 19.56 3.41 10.58
#